data_ce4b2517128d8c67c836b92f5e72deab
#
_entry.id   ce4b2517128d8c67c836b92f5e72deab
#
_cell.length_a   1.000
_cell.length_b   1.000
_cell.length_c   1.000
_cell.angle_alpha   90.00
_cell.angle_beta   90.00
_cell.angle_gamma   90.00
#
_symmetry.space_group_name_H-M   'P 1'
#
loop_
_entity.id
_entity.type
_entity.pdbx_description
1 polymer ?
#
loop_
_entity_poly.entity_id
_entity_poly.type
_entity_poly.pdbx_seq_one_letter_code
_entity_poly.pdbx_strand_id
1 'polypeptide(L)'
;WFSGIIKKAKEKDANRQIKVLNLFAYTGGATLAAAAAGASVTHVDASKGMVTWAKENAHASGLQDAPIRWLVDDCVKFVEREIRRGNHYDGIIMDPPSYGRGPKGEIWKIEESIYPFIELTTQILSDDPLFFLINSYTTGLQPAVLNYMMQTAITPKFGGHTEASEIGLPVTDNGLVLPCGASGRWSKQ
;
A
#
# COMPACT_ATOMS: atom_id res chain seq x y z
N TRP A 1 11.89 0.89 -2.24
CA TRP A 1 11.69 2.18 -1.60
C TRP A 1 11.20 2.02 -0.15
N PHE A 2 9.95 1.60 0.11
CA PHE A 2 9.40 1.49 1.46
C PHE A 2 10.17 0.51 2.37
N SER A 3 10.73 -0.58 1.83
CA SER A 3 11.58 -1.49 2.60
C SER A 3 12.81 -0.80 3.17
N GLY A 4 13.40 0.14 2.41
CA GLY A 4 14.51 0.96 2.89
C GLY A 4 14.10 1.91 4.03
N ILE A 5 12.89 2.47 3.97
CA ILE A 5 12.35 3.32 5.03
C ILE A 5 12.13 2.50 6.31
N ILE A 6 11.53 1.30 6.18
CA ILE A 6 11.29 0.38 7.31
C ILE A 6 12.63 0.01 7.97
N LYS A 7 13.62 -0.40 7.18
CA LYS A 7 14.96 -0.76 7.70
C LYS A 7 15.61 0.39 8.44
N LYS A 8 15.63 1.60 7.86
CA LYS A 8 16.17 2.80 8.52
C LYS A 8 15.46 3.13 9.83
N ALA A 9 14.14 2.97 9.89
CA ALA A 9 13.38 3.18 11.12
C ALA A 9 13.74 2.13 12.19
N LYS A 10 13.96 0.87 11.80
CA LYS A 10 14.43 -0.20 12.70
C LYS A 10 15.89 0.00 13.15
N GLU A 11 16.74 0.56 12.30
CA GLU A 11 18.13 0.91 12.67
C GLU A 11 18.17 2.03 13.73
N LYS A 12 17.24 3.01 13.64
CA LYS A 12 17.12 4.07 14.64
C LYS A 12 16.56 3.58 15.98
N ASP A 13 15.58 2.68 15.93
CA ASP A 13 14.97 2.05 17.11
C ASP A 13 14.59 0.60 16.79
N ALA A 14 15.44 -0.33 17.22
CA ALA A 14 15.22 -1.77 16.99
C ALA A 14 13.92 -2.29 17.64
N ASN A 15 13.44 -1.64 18.70
CA ASN A 15 12.23 -2.03 19.43
C ASN A 15 10.95 -1.44 18.84
N ARG A 16 11.06 -0.45 17.94
CA ARG A 16 9.89 0.14 17.29
C ARG A 16 9.12 -0.95 16.52
N GLN A 17 7.86 -1.14 16.89
CA GLN A 17 6.94 -1.99 16.14
C GLN A 17 6.37 -1.19 14.97
N ILE A 18 6.81 -1.52 13.75
CA ILE A 18 6.34 -0.87 12.53
C ILE A 18 5.17 -1.67 11.99
N LYS A 19 4.00 -1.03 11.88
CA LYS A 19 2.77 -1.62 11.35
C LYS A 19 2.53 -1.11 9.94
N VAL A 20 2.43 -2.02 8.98
CA VAL A 20 2.15 -1.69 7.57
C VAL A 20 0.82 -2.28 7.16
N LEU A 21 -0.01 -1.49 6.50
CA LEU A 21 -1.25 -1.93 5.87
C LEU A 21 -1.04 -2.01 4.35
N ASN A 22 -1.29 -3.18 3.78
CA ASN A 22 -1.29 -3.38 2.33
C ASN A 22 -2.72 -3.69 1.87
N LEU A 23 -3.28 -2.77 1.08
CA LEU A 23 -4.64 -2.80 0.54
C LEU A 23 -4.61 -3.16 -0.95
N PHE A 24 -5.60 -3.93 -1.42
CA PHE A 24 -5.60 -4.53 -2.76
C PHE A 24 -4.33 -5.36 -2.98
N ALA A 25 -4.00 -6.15 -1.96
CA ALA A 25 -2.65 -6.68 -1.76
C ALA A 25 -2.29 -7.84 -2.69
N TYR A 26 -3.25 -8.33 -3.50
CA TYR A 26 -3.06 -9.34 -4.56
C TYR A 26 -2.26 -10.56 -4.07
N THR A 27 -1.22 -10.97 -4.80
CA THR A 27 -0.38 -12.13 -4.47
C THR A 27 0.71 -11.84 -3.43
N GLY A 28 0.69 -10.65 -2.79
CA GLY A 28 1.45 -10.34 -1.60
C GLY A 28 2.89 -9.86 -1.80
N GLY A 29 3.33 -9.50 -3.00
CA GLY A 29 4.70 -9.04 -3.23
C GLY A 29 5.13 -7.91 -2.30
N ALA A 30 4.32 -6.84 -2.19
CA ALA A 30 4.60 -5.73 -1.27
C ALA A 30 4.48 -6.13 0.21
N THR A 31 3.56 -7.03 0.55
CA THR A 31 3.42 -7.60 1.90
C THR A 31 4.70 -8.30 2.33
N LEU A 32 5.24 -9.18 1.48
CA LEU A 32 6.45 -9.94 1.78
C LEU A 32 7.68 -9.03 1.87
N ALA A 33 7.78 -8.04 0.98
CA ALA A 33 8.87 -7.06 1.02
C ALA A 33 8.85 -6.21 2.30
N ALA A 34 7.68 -5.83 2.80
CA ALA A 34 7.54 -5.10 4.07
C ALA A 34 7.86 -6.00 5.28
N ALA A 35 7.37 -7.25 5.28
CA ALA A 35 7.64 -8.22 6.33
C ALA A 35 9.14 -8.58 6.42
N ALA A 36 9.79 -8.83 5.27
CA ALA A 36 11.22 -9.07 5.20
C ALA A 36 12.07 -7.87 5.66
N ALA A 37 11.53 -6.66 5.59
CA ALA A 37 12.16 -5.45 6.12
C ALA A 37 11.95 -5.26 7.64
N GLY A 38 11.16 -6.12 8.31
CA GLY A 38 10.94 -6.13 9.75
C GLY A 38 9.63 -5.49 10.21
N ALA A 39 8.65 -5.28 9.34
CA ALA A 39 7.34 -4.78 9.70
C ALA A 39 6.35 -5.91 10.06
N SER A 40 5.39 -5.59 10.93
CA SER A 40 4.15 -6.35 11.05
C SER A 40 3.18 -5.88 9.97
N VAL A 41 2.67 -6.80 9.15
CA VAL A 41 1.88 -6.43 7.97
C VAL A 41 0.45 -6.91 8.08
N THR A 42 -0.50 -6.04 7.79
CA THR A 42 -1.89 -6.43 7.55
C THR A 42 -2.14 -6.45 6.04
N HIS A 43 -2.37 -7.64 5.50
CA HIS A 43 -2.64 -7.91 4.09
C HIS A 43 -4.14 -8.02 3.87
N VAL A 44 -4.70 -7.17 3.03
CA VAL A 44 -6.15 -7.13 2.73
C VAL A 44 -6.37 -7.21 1.23
N ASP A 45 -7.13 -8.22 0.83
CA ASP A 45 -7.59 -8.38 -0.55
C ASP A 45 -9.00 -9.00 -0.57
N ALA A 46 -9.83 -8.61 -1.52
CA ALA A 46 -11.19 -9.13 -1.63
C ALA A 46 -11.25 -10.57 -2.17
N SER A 47 -10.21 -11.03 -2.85
CA SER A 47 -10.12 -12.34 -3.46
C SER A 47 -9.51 -13.38 -2.51
N LYS A 48 -10.32 -14.37 -2.10
CA LYS A 48 -9.82 -15.50 -1.31
C LYS A 48 -8.68 -16.25 -2.02
N GLY A 49 -8.78 -16.41 -3.34
CA GLY A 49 -7.74 -17.08 -4.13
C GLY A 49 -6.40 -16.34 -4.07
N MET A 50 -6.43 -15.01 -4.19
CA MET A 50 -5.23 -14.18 -4.10
C MET A 50 -4.60 -14.23 -2.72
N VAL A 51 -5.40 -14.14 -1.65
CA VAL A 51 -4.90 -14.27 -0.27
C VAL A 51 -4.30 -15.66 -0.01
N THR A 52 -4.90 -16.72 -0.57
CA THR A 52 -4.33 -18.07 -0.47
C THR A 52 -2.96 -18.13 -1.16
N TRP A 53 -2.89 -17.64 -2.40
CA TRP A 53 -1.63 -17.61 -3.14
C TRP A 53 -0.58 -16.73 -2.46
N ALA A 54 -0.96 -15.61 -1.87
CA ALA A 54 -0.04 -14.76 -1.09
C ALA A 54 0.58 -15.51 0.10
N LYS A 55 -0.19 -16.38 0.79
CA LYS A 55 0.33 -17.26 1.85
C LYS A 55 1.31 -18.31 1.31
N GLU A 56 1.02 -18.89 0.16
CA GLU A 56 1.94 -19.83 -0.51
C GLU A 56 3.25 -19.13 -0.89
N ASN A 57 3.18 -17.89 -1.41
CA ASN A 57 4.35 -17.06 -1.69
C ASN A 57 5.14 -16.74 -0.42
N ALA A 58 4.48 -16.48 0.71
CA ALA A 58 5.15 -16.28 1.99
C ALA A 58 5.92 -17.53 2.42
N HIS A 59 5.31 -18.69 2.30
CA HIS A 59 5.97 -19.97 2.59
C HIS A 59 7.17 -20.20 1.67
N ALA A 60 7.01 -20.03 0.36
CA ALA A 60 8.08 -20.18 -0.63
C ALA A 60 9.24 -19.20 -0.42
N SER A 61 8.97 -18.06 0.22
CA SER A 61 9.96 -17.02 0.54
C SER A 61 10.58 -17.16 1.94
N GLY A 62 10.25 -18.23 2.70
CA GLY A 62 10.72 -18.44 4.07
C GLY A 62 10.14 -17.44 5.09
N LEU A 63 8.98 -16.85 4.78
CA LEU A 63 8.29 -15.83 5.60
C LEU A 63 6.97 -16.35 6.21
N GLN A 64 6.78 -17.67 6.28
CA GLN A 64 5.55 -18.27 6.82
C GLN A 64 5.29 -17.88 8.27
N ASP A 65 6.35 -17.65 9.06
CA ASP A 65 6.29 -17.28 10.48
C ASP A 65 6.39 -15.77 10.71
N ALA A 66 6.46 -14.97 9.62
CA ALA A 66 6.49 -13.53 9.71
C ALA A 66 5.15 -12.97 10.27
N PRO A 67 5.16 -11.85 10.99
CA PRO A 67 3.96 -11.28 11.60
C PRO A 67 3.03 -10.65 10.56
N ILE A 68 2.38 -11.49 9.76
CA ILE A 68 1.46 -11.09 8.70
C ILE A 68 0.04 -11.51 9.06
N ARG A 69 -0.88 -10.53 9.11
CA ARG A 69 -2.31 -10.77 9.26
C ARG A 69 -2.97 -10.82 7.89
N TRP A 70 -3.49 -11.97 7.53
CA TRP A 70 -4.12 -12.23 6.23
C TRP A 70 -5.64 -12.05 6.30
N LEU A 71 -6.21 -11.21 5.42
CA LEU A 71 -7.65 -10.92 5.42
C LEU A 71 -8.22 -10.98 4.01
N VAL A 72 -9.35 -11.70 3.90
CA VAL A 72 -10.22 -11.66 2.71
C VAL A 72 -11.33 -10.68 3.02
N ASP A 73 -11.27 -9.47 2.48
CA ASP A 73 -12.18 -8.39 2.84
C ASP A 73 -12.24 -7.29 1.79
N ASP A 74 -13.32 -6.51 1.79
CA ASP A 74 -13.40 -5.24 1.07
C ASP A 74 -12.52 -4.19 1.74
N CYS A 75 -11.63 -3.54 0.97
CA CYS A 75 -10.65 -2.61 1.50
C CYS A 75 -11.27 -1.38 2.16
N VAL A 76 -12.33 -0.82 1.59
CA VAL A 76 -13.01 0.37 2.15
C VAL A 76 -13.65 0.01 3.49
N LYS A 77 -14.44 -1.05 3.53
CA LYS A 77 -15.08 -1.53 4.76
C LYS A 77 -14.08 -1.96 5.83
N PHE A 78 -12.93 -2.50 5.41
CA PHE A 78 -11.85 -2.82 6.33
C PHE A 78 -11.33 -1.54 7.00
N VAL A 79 -10.99 -0.52 6.22
CA VAL A 79 -10.48 0.77 6.75
C VAL A 79 -11.49 1.43 7.69
N GLU A 80 -12.77 1.49 7.31
CA GLU A 80 -13.84 2.00 8.18
C GLU A 80 -13.91 1.26 9.53
N ARG A 81 -13.69 -0.04 9.54
CA ARG A 81 -13.65 -0.82 10.80
C ARG A 81 -12.40 -0.53 11.63
N GLU A 82 -11.26 -0.35 10.99
CA GLU A 82 -10.02 0.01 11.69
C GLU A 82 -10.12 1.41 12.31
N ILE A 83 -10.77 2.36 11.65
CA ILE A 83 -11.09 3.69 12.24
C ILE A 83 -11.92 3.51 13.52
N ARG A 84 -13.03 2.74 13.45
CA ARG A 84 -13.90 2.51 14.64
C ARG A 84 -13.19 1.78 15.77
N ARG A 85 -12.15 0.99 15.48
CA ARG A 85 -11.33 0.26 16.46
C ARG A 85 -10.19 1.09 17.02
N GLY A 86 -9.90 2.26 16.44
CA GLY A 86 -8.76 3.08 16.81
C GLY A 86 -7.41 2.43 16.47
N ASN A 87 -7.36 1.58 15.44
CA ASN A 87 -6.12 0.99 14.97
C ASN A 87 -5.39 1.94 14.03
N HIS A 88 -4.05 2.00 14.15
CA HIS A 88 -3.21 2.88 13.35
C HIS A 88 -2.02 2.12 12.74
N TYR A 89 -1.52 2.66 11.62
CA TYR A 89 -0.46 2.08 10.80
C TYR A 89 0.63 3.11 10.52
N ASP A 90 1.89 2.68 10.53
CA ASP A 90 3.04 3.53 10.22
C ASP A 90 3.28 3.66 8.72
N GLY A 91 2.82 2.72 7.94
CA GLY A 91 2.89 2.76 6.49
C GLY A 91 1.65 2.17 5.83
N ILE A 92 1.21 2.79 4.73
CA ILE A 92 0.10 2.29 3.92
C ILE A 92 0.60 2.09 2.49
N ILE A 93 0.26 0.95 1.92
CA ILE A 93 0.49 0.60 0.51
C ILE A 93 -0.86 0.29 -0.10
N MET A 94 -1.14 0.81 -1.28
CA MET A 94 -2.33 0.46 -2.05
C MET A 94 -2.04 0.36 -3.55
N ASP A 95 -2.62 -0.65 -4.17
CA ASP A 95 -2.55 -0.90 -5.60
C ASP A 95 -3.96 -1.19 -6.15
N PRO A 96 -4.84 -0.17 -6.14
CA PRO A 96 -6.24 -0.35 -6.48
C PRO A 96 -6.42 -0.65 -7.96
N PRO A 97 -7.34 -1.56 -8.31
CA PRO A 97 -7.68 -1.82 -9.70
C PRO A 97 -8.43 -0.62 -10.32
N SER A 98 -8.41 -0.50 -11.64
CA SER A 98 -9.23 0.50 -12.36
C SER A 98 -10.72 0.29 -12.08
N TYR A 99 -11.15 -0.98 -12.05
CA TYR A 99 -12.50 -1.39 -11.73
C TYR A 99 -12.47 -2.70 -10.93
N GLY A 100 -13.36 -2.82 -9.95
CA GLY A 100 -13.47 -4.03 -9.15
C GLY A 100 -14.87 -4.22 -8.55
N ARG A 101 -15.13 -5.45 -8.09
CA ARG A 101 -16.31 -5.78 -7.31
C ARG A 101 -15.88 -6.43 -6.01
N GLY A 102 -16.39 -5.92 -4.92
CA GLY A 102 -16.23 -6.51 -3.61
C GLY A 102 -17.03 -7.80 -3.45
N PRO A 103 -16.77 -8.59 -2.40
CA PRO A 103 -17.39 -9.90 -2.18
C PRO A 103 -18.91 -9.86 -1.97
N LYS A 104 -19.49 -8.70 -1.70
CA LYS A 104 -20.92 -8.47 -1.51
C LYS A 104 -21.55 -7.60 -2.61
N GLY A 105 -20.85 -7.46 -3.76
CA GLY A 105 -21.32 -6.67 -4.89
C GLY A 105 -20.98 -5.18 -4.85
N GLU A 106 -20.13 -4.75 -3.91
CA GLU A 106 -19.60 -3.38 -3.90
C GLU A 106 -18.91 -3.07 -5.23
N ILE A 107 -19.11 -1.86 -5.73
CA ILE A 107 -18.48 -1.41 -6.97
C ILE A 107 -17.36 -0.44 -6.62
N TRP A 108 -16.17 -0.74 -7.13
CA TRP A 108 -15.02 0.15 -7.13
C TRP A 108 -14.77 0.66 -8.55
N LYS A 109 -14.69 1.97 -8.69
CA LYS A 109 -14.21 2.66 -9.89
C LYS A 109 -13.16 3.66 -9.44
N ILE A 110 -11.96 3.56 -9.96
CA ILE A 110 -10.82 4.34 -9.46
C ILE A 110 -11.06 5.85 -9.58
N GLU A 111 -11.63 6.31 -10.68
CA GLU A 111 -11.90 7.72 -10.95
C GLU A 111 -12.88 8.37 -9.96
N GLU A 112 -13.77 7.56 -9.38
CA GLU A 112 -14.75 8.02 -8.40
C GLU A 112 -14.28 7.81 -6.96
N SER A 113 -13.46 6.78 -6.73
CA SER A 113 -13.22 6.22 -5.40
C SER A 113 -11.84 6.55 -4.82
N ILE A 114 -10.82 6.82 -5.66
CA ILE A 114 -9.44 6.87 -5.18
C ILE A 114 -9.19 8.03 -4.21
N TYR A 115 -9.64 9.24 -4.52
CA TYR A 115 -9.39 10.40 -3.66
C TYR A 115 -10.12 10.29 -2.31
N PRO A 116 -11.44 10.00 -2.26
CA PRO A 116 -12.12 9.74 -0.99
C PRO A 116 -11.48 8.62 -0.18
N PHE A 117 -10.93 7.59 -0.85
CA PHE A 117 -10.29 6.49 -0.15
C PHE A 117 -8.91 6.88 0.42
N ILE A 118 -8.14 7.70 -0.28
CA ILE A 118 -6.92 8.28 0.28
C ILE A 118 -7.26 9.09 1.55
N GLU A 119 -8.25 9.97 1.50
CA GLU A 119 -8.67 10.76 2.66
C GLU A 119 -9.12 9.87 3.82
N LEU A 120 -9.89 8.81 3.53
CA LEU A 120 -10.34 7.85 4.54
C LEU A 120 -9.15 7.16 5.21
N THR A 121 -8.17 6.72 4.43
CA THR A 121 -6.98 6.01 4.95
C THR A 121 -6.05 6.89 5.75
N THR A 122 -6.08 8.23 5.56
CA THR A 122 -5.27 9.13 6.42
C THR A 122 -5.71 9.09 7.89
N GLN A 123 -6.94 8.66 8.18
CA GLN A 123 -7.47 8.58 9.55
C GLN A 123 -6.89 7.41 10.34
N ILE A 124 -6.28 6.45 9.66
CA ILE A 124 -5.61 5.29 10.28
C ILE A 124 -4.09 5.34 10.16
N LEU A 125 -3.51 6.46 9.72
CA LEU A 125 -2.07 6.68 9.89
C LEU A 125 -1.76 6.94 11.37
N SER A 126 -0.62 6.45 11.85
CA SER A 126 -0.13 6.72 13.21
C SER A 126 0.25 8.20 13.36
N ASP A 127 0.51 8.64 14.59
CA ASP A 127 0.95 10.02 14.86
C ASP A 127 2.33 10.33 14.24
N ASP A 128 3.18 9.31 14.07
CA ASP A 128 4.48 9.41 13.42
C ASP A 128 4.60 8.41 12.26
N PRO A 129 3.83 8.63 11.17
CA PRO A 129 3.80 7.72 10.05
C PRO A 129 5.08 7.83 9.22
N LEU A 130 5.47 6.74 8.60
CA LEU A 130 6.70 6.63 7.84
C LEU A 130 6.50 6.90 6.35
N PHE A 131 5.47 6.28 5.77
CA PHE A 131 5.25 6.37 4.32
C PHE A 131 3.80 6.08 3.91
N PHE A 132 3.48 6.52 2.70
CA PHE A 132 2.26 6.18 1.97
C PHE A 132 2.63 5.92 0.50
N LEU A 133 2.20 4.79 -0.04
CA LEU A 133 2.48 4.39 -1.42
C LEU A 133 1.18 4.06 -2.14
N ILE A 134 1.00 4.65 -3.31
CA ILE A 134 -0.09 4.33 -4.23
C ILE A 134 0.51 3.97 -5.59
N ASN A 135 0.13 2.81 -6.12
CA ASN A 135 0.36 2.49 -7.51
C ASN A 135 -0.95 2.57 -8.29
N SER A 136 -0.86 2.84 -9.57
CA SER A 136 -1.97 2.78 -10.50
C SER A 136 -1.51 2.33 -11.87
N TYR A 137 -2.23 1.39 -12.43
CA TYR A 137 -2.05 0.90 -13.81
C TYR A 137 -3.20 1.37 -14.71
N THR A 138 -3.98 2.35 -14.24
CA THR A 138 -5.13 2.89 -14.96
C THR A 138 -4.69 3.89 -16.00
N THR A 139 -5.05 3.64 -17.25
CA THR A 139 -4.82 4.58 -18.35
C THR A 139 -5.49 5.94 -18.03
N GLY A 140 -4.72 7.01 -18.20
CA GLY A 140 -5.21 8.38 -17.96
C GLY A 140 -5.07 8.90 -16.54
N LEU A 141 -4.71 8.06 -15.55
CA LEU A 141 -4.37 8.54 -14.21
C LEU A 141 -2.88 8.92 -14.16
N GLN A 142 -2.60 10.18 -14.41
CA GLN A 142 -1.24 10.71 -14.50
C GLN A 142 -0.53 10.72 -13.14
N PRO A 143 0.81 10.54 -13.08
CA PRO A 143 1.57 10.65 -11.83
C PRO A 143 1.33 11.97 -11.10
N ALA A 144 1.23 13.08 -11.81
CA ALA A 144 0.96 14.40 -11.23
C ALA A 144 -0.37 14.46 -10.46
N VAL A 145 -1.38 13.70 -10.90
CA VAL A 145 -2.67 13.61 -10.20
C VAL A 145 -2.53 12.86 -8.89
N LEU A 146 -1.78 11.74 -8.86
CA LEU A 146 -1.48 11.01 -7.63
C LEU A 146 -0.71 11.90 -6.64
N ASN A 147 0.28 12.66 -7.14
CA ASN A 147 1.04 13.61 -6.32
C ASN A 147 0.13 14.67 -5.71
N TYR A 148 -0.74 15.27 -6.51
CA TYR A 148 -1.69 16.29 -6.05
C TYR A 148 -2.63 15.74 -4.96
N MET A 149 -3.18 14.55 -5.16
CA MET A 149 -4.06 13.90 -4.17
C MET A 149 -3.36 13.68 -2.83
N MET A 150 -2.11 13.19 -2.84
CA MET A 150 -1.34 12.98 -1.61
C MET A 150 -0.95 14.30 -0.95
N GLN A 151 -0.56 15.31 -1.73
CA GLN A 151 -0.26 16.63 -1.20
C GLN A 151 -1.46 17.27 -0.51
N THR A 152 -2.65 17.09 -1.03
CA THR A 152 -3.87 17.67 -0.46
C THR A 152 -4.41 16.86 0.73
N ALA A 153 -4.30 15.54 0.71
CA ALA A 153 -4.89 14.68 1.74
C ALA A 153 -3.94 14.38 2.91
N ILE A 154 -2.63 14.20 2.65
CA ILE A 154 -1.67 13.70 3.64
C ILE A 154 -0.80 14.83 4.19
N THR A 155 -0.17 15.61 3.32
CA THR A 155 0.82 16.62 3.71
C THR A 155 0.29 17.68 4.70
N PRO A 156 -0.94 18.18 4.61
CA PRO A 156 -1.47 19.16 5.58
C PRO A 156 -1.55 18.61 7.01
N LYS A 157 -1.72 17.30 7.16
CA LYS A 157 -1.86 16.65 8.47
C LYS A 157 -0.52 16.22 9.06
N PHE A 158 0.37 15.71 8.23
CA PHE A 158 1.58 15.04 8.67
C PHE A 158 2.90 15.71 8.23
N GLY A 159 2.83 16.78 7.41
CA GLY A 159 4.03 17.33 6.76
C GLY A 159 4.62 16.32 5.78
N GLY A 160 5.95 16.29 5.66
CA GLY A 160 6.64 15.33 4.80
C GLY A 160 6.72 15.77 3.34
N HIS A 161 7.13 14.85 2.50
CA HIS A 161 7.36 15.08 1.07
C HIS A 161 6.60 14.08 0.21
N THR A 162 6.09 14.56 -0.92
CA THR A 162 5.44 13.72 -1.94
C THR A 162 6.23 13.76 -3.24
N GLU A 163 6.30 12.61 -3.89
CA GLU A 163 6.82 12.47 -5.24
C GLU A 163 5.94 11.51 -6.04
N ALA A 164 5.87 11.69 -7.34
CA ALA A 164 5.22 10.73 -8.21
C ALA A 164 5.95 10.63 -9.55
N SER A 165 5.97 9.44 -10.10
CA SER A 165 6.64 9.14 -11.36
C SER A 165 5.92 8.02 -12.10
N GLU A 166 6.18 7.91 -13.39
CA GLU A 166 5.88 6.70 -14.12
C GLU A 166 6.69 5.53 -13.57
N ILE A 167 6.12 4.35 -13.62
CA ILE A 167 6.78 3.08 -13.32
C ILE A 167 6.75 2.19 -14.54
N GLY A 168 7.76 1.35 -14.66
CA GLY A 168 7.86 0.42 -15.77
C GLY A 168 8.82 -0.72 -15.49
N LEU A 169 8.78 -1.70 -16.36
CA LEU A 169 9.62 -2.87 -16.31
C LEU A 169 10.87 -2.66 -17.18
N PRO A 170 12.08 -2.87 -16.65
CA PRO A 170 13.29 -2.78 -17.46
C PRO A 170 13.30 -3.89 -18.52
N VAL A 171 13.60 -3.51 -19.76
CA VAL A 171 13.74 -4.43 -20.89
C VAL A 171 15.21 -4.74 -21.08
N THR A 172 15.61 -5.98 -20.79
CA THR A 172 17.02 -6.40 -20.78
C THR A 172 17.68 -6.34 -22.16
N ASP A 173 16.91 -6.57 -23.23
CA ASP A 173 17.43 -6.70 -24.59
C ASP A 173 17.81 -5.37 -25.23
N ASN A 174 17.20 -4.26 -24.81
CA ASN A 174 17.42 -2.95 -25.45
C ASN A 174 17.69 -1.80 -24.46
N GLY A 175 17.71 -2.09 -23.15
CA GLY A 175 17.95 -1.10 -22.12
C GLY A 175 16.84 -0.06 -21.93
N LEU A 176 15.69 -0.24 -22.57
CA LEU A 176 14.52 0.60 -22.43
C LEU A 176 13.67 0.18 -21.24
N VAL A 177 12.67 0.97 -20.90
CA VAL A 177 11.69 0.67 -19.87
C VAL A 177 10.33 0.55 -20.53
N LEU A 178 9.66 -0.58 -20.33
CA LEU A 178 8.27 -0.76 -20.72
C LEU A 178 7.36 -0.04 -19.72
N PRO A 179 6.71 1.08 -20.09
CA PRO A 179 5.82 1.80 -19.19
C PRO A 179 4.65 0.91 -18.79
N CYS A 180 4.33 0.85 -17.49
CA CYS A 180 3.23 0.02 -17.02
C CYS A 180 2.30 0.73 -16.03
N GLY A 181 2.62 1.94 -15.58
CA GLY A 181 1.76 2.66 -14.67
C GLY A 181 2.42 3.87 -14.01
N ALA A 182 1.82 4.30 -12.92
CA ALA A 182 2.28 5.42 -12.11
C ALA A 182 2.40 5.01 -10.64
N SER A 183 3.35 5.62 -9.94
CA SER A 183 3.53 5.46 -8.50
C SER A 183 3.56 6.82 -7.83
N GLY A 184 2.71 7.02 -6.84
CA GLY A 184 2.74 8.15 -5.93
C GLY A 184 3.29 7.71 -4.58
N ARG A 185 4.20 8.52 -4.01
CA ARG A 185 4.92 8.22 -2.77
C ARG A 185 4.89 9.44 -1.86
N TRP A 186 4.52 9.21 -0.63
CA TRP A 186 4.70 10.18 0.44
C TRP A 186 5.61 9.59 1.51
N SER A 187 6.52 10.38 2.06
CA SER A 187 7.31 10.00 3.22
C SER A 187 7.45 11.15 4.20
N LYS A 188 7.60 10.80 5.48
CA LYS A 188 7.81 11.78 6.56
C LYS A 188 9.20 12.43 6.46
N GLN A 189 10.20 11.74 5.89
CA GLN A 189 11.60 12.16 5.77
C GLN A 189 12.06 12.12 4.32
#